data_eeb750ace7b229c56aaff3d452b0570f
#
_entry.id   eeb750ace7b229c56aaff3d452b0570f
#
_cell.length_a   1.000
_cell.length_b   1.000
_cell.length_c   1.000
_cell.angle_alpha   90.00
_cell.angle_beta   90.00
_cell.angle_gamma   90.00
#
_symmetry.space_group_name_H-M   'P 1'
#
loop_
_entity.id
_entity.type
_entity.pdbx_description
1 polymer ?
#
loop_
_entity_poly.entity_id
_entity_poly.type
_entity_poly.pdbx_seq_one_letter_code
_entity_poly.pdbx_strand_id
1 'polypeptide(L)' 'MNRVLIGIRGEPTPEGMERILAALKGLEGVGQAQATGPAQILVEYDPQALTVMDLIRTIREEGFLAGML' A
#
# COMPACT_ATOMS: atom_id res chain seq x y z
N MET A 1 -6.22 5.81 -13.98
CA MET A 1 -5.65 5.27 -12.73
C MET A 1 -5.67 3.76 -12.76
N ASN A 2 -4.58 3.16 -12.35
CA ASN A 2 -4.54 1.70 -12.18
C ASN A 2 -4.89 1.34 -10.75
N ARG A 3 -5.35 0.11 -10.57
CA ARG A 3 -5.63 -0.44 -9.24
C ARG A 3 -4.76 -1.66 -9.01
N VAL A 4 -4.33 -1.84 -7.79
CA VAL A 4 -3.59 -3.03 -7.40
C VAL A 4 -4.03 -3.47 -6.00
N LEU A 5 -4.16 -4.78 -5.84
CA LEU A 5 -4.45 -5.37 -4.54
C LEU A 5 -3.14 -5.90 -3.98
N ILE A 6 -2.78 -5.41 -2.80
CA ILE A 6 -1.51 -5.75 -2.16
C ILE A 6 -1.80 -6.53 -0.89
N GLY A 7 -1.12 -7.67 -0.75
CA GLY A 7 -1.16 -8.44 0.48
C GLY A 7 0.04 -8.14 1.35
N ILE A 8 -0.18 -8.01 2.66
CA ILE A 8 0.88 -7.75 3.63
C ILE A 8 1.16 -9.05 4.35
N ARG A 9 2.42 -9.43 4.42
CA ARG A 9 2.83 -10.63 5.13
C ARG A 9 2.78 -10.38 6.63
N GLY A 10 2.10 -11.27 7.34
CA GLY A 10 1.79 -11.04 8.74
C GLY A 10 0.69 -10.00 8.87
N GLU A 11 -0.19 -10.18 9.82
CA GLU A 11 -1.30 -9.24 9.96
C GLU A 11 -0.83 -8.03 10.76
N PRO A 12 -0.82 -6.83 10.17
CA PRO A 12 -0.41 -5.64 10.92
C PRO A 12 -1.44 -5.30 12.00
N THR A 13 -0.98 -4.63 13.05
CA THR A 13 -1.90 -4.05 14.03
C THR A 13 -2.70 -2.93 13.36
N PRO A 14 -3.83 -2.50 13.97
CA PRO A 14 -4.57 -1.35 13.43
C PRO A 14 -3.69 -0.10 13.27
N GLU A 15 -2.80 0.16 14.23
CA GLU A 15 -1.88 1.30 14.14
C GLU A 15 -0.88 1.11 13.01
N GLY A 16 -0.39 -0.10 12.81
CA GLY A 16 0.51 -0.42 11.71
C GLY A 16 -0.16 -0.21 10.36
N MET A 17 -1.41 -0.66 10.23
CA MET A 17 -2.18 -0.47 9.01
C MET A 17 -2.40 1.02 8.74
N GLU A 18 -2.71 1.80 9.77
CA GLU A 18 -2.89 3.24 9.60
C GLU A 18 -1.62 3.92 9.10
N ARG A 19 -0.45 3.52 9.63
CA ARG A 19 0.83 4.07 9.18
C ARG A 19 1.09 3.72 7.73
N ILE A 20 0.80 2.48 7.33
CA ILE A 20 0.97 2.05 5.95
C ILE A 20 0.09 2.88 5.02
N LEU A 21 -1.20 3.01 5.37
CA LEU A 21 -2.14 3.77 4.54
C LEU A 21 -1.74 5.23 4.44
N ALA A 22 -1.31 5.83 5.56
CA ALA A 22 -0.86 7.23 5.55
C ALA A 22 0.36 7.41 4.67
N ALA A 23 1.32 6.49 4.74
CA ALA A 23 2.53 6.55 3.93
C ALA A 23 2.19 6.43 2.44
N LEU A 24 1.28 5.52 2.08
CA LEU A 24 0.86 5.38 0.68
C LEU A 24 0.14 6.62 0.18
N LYS A 25 -0.77 7.15 0.98
CA LYS A 25 -1.52 8.35 0.59
C LYS A 25 -0.64 9.57 0.47
N GLY A 26 0.51 9.58 1.13
CA GLY A 26 1.48 10.67 1.03
C GLY A 26 2.32 10.64 -0.25
N LEU A 27 2.27 9.57 -1.02
CA LEU A 27 3.02 9.49 -2.26
C LEU A 27 2.31 10.25 -3.37
N GLU A 28 3.07 11.05 -4.09
CA GLU A 28 2.53 11.71 -5.28
C GLU A 28 2.20 10.64 -6.31
N GLY A 29 0.97 10.68 -6.83
CA GLY A 29 0.49 9.69 -7.79
C GLY A 29 -0.44 8.66 -7.18
N VAL A 30 -0.57 8.58 -5.86
CA VAL A 30 -1.57 7.72 -5.23
C VAL A 30 -2.87 8.52 -5.11
N GLY A 31 -3.93 8.00 -5.74
CA GLY A 31 -5.25 8.61 -5.68
C GLY A 31 -6.07 8.12 -4.50
N GLN A 32 -5.88 6.85 -4.13
CA GLN A 32 -6.64 6.26 -3.04
C GLN A 32 -5.91 5.03 -2.52
N ALA A 33 -5.99 4.82 -1.21
CA ALA A 33 -5.49 3.60 -0.57
C ALA A 33 -6.42 3.25 0.57
N GLN A 34 -6.89 2.00 0.61
CA GLN A 34 -7.80 1.56 1.66
C GLN A 34 -7.57 0.10 1.99
N ALA A 35 -7.76 -0.24 3.25
CA ALA A 35 -7.70 -1.63 3.68
C ALA A 35 -8.98 -2.35 3.23
N THR A 36 -8.81 -3.51 2.60
CA THR A 36 -9.91 -4.36 2.16
C THR A 36 -9.99 -5.63 2.99
N GLY A 37 -9.11 -5.77 3.97
CA GLY A 37 -9.04 -6.89 4.88
C GLY A 37 -7.95 -6.63 5.90
N PRO A 38 -7.74 -7.54 6.87
CA PRO A 38 -6.75 -7.31 7.93
C PRO A 38 -5.32 -7.23 7.42
N ALA A 39 -5.04 -7.78 6.24
CA ALA A 39 -3.70 -7.78 5.66
C ALA A 39 -3.76 -7.52 4.16
N GLN A 40 -4.75 -6.77 3.70
CA GLN A 40 -4.92 -6.44 2.29
C GLN A 40 -5.22 -4.96 2.12
N ILE A 41 -4.63 -4.39 1.07
CA ILE A 41 -4.83 -2.98 0.73
C ILE A 41 -5.11 -2.87 -0.75
N LEU A 42 -6.14 -2.09 -1.10
CA LEU A 42 -6.40 -1.71 -2.49
C LEU A 42 -5.85 -0.31 -2.71
N VAL A 43 -5.00 -0.16 -3.72
CA VAL A 43 -4.39 1.14 -4.04
C VAL A 43 -4.75 1.52 -5.46
N GLU A 44 -5.23 2.76 -5.63
CA GLU A 44 -5.38 3.39 -6.94
C GLU A 44 -4.24 4.36 -7.14
N TYR A 45 -3.54 4.24 -8.26
CA TYR A 45 -2.34 5.03 -8.50
C TYR A 45 -2.19 5.38 -9.97
N ASP A 46 -1.44 6.44 -10.23
CA ASP A 46 -1.10 6.87 -11.57
C ASP A 46 0.12 6.08 -12.03
N PRO A 47 -0.02 5.19 -13.04
CA PRO A 47 1.10 4.37 -13.50
C PRO A 47 2.22 5.17 -14.16
N GLN A 48 1.98 6.43 -14.51
CA GLN A 48 3.01 7.28 -15.02
C GLN A 48 3.83 7.96 -13.94
N ALA A 49 3.31 7.99 -12.72
CA ALA A 49 4.00 8.60 -11.58
C ALA A 49 4.69 7.55 -10.70
N LEU A 50 4.08 6.37 -10.58
CA LEU A 50 4.53 5.33 -9.66
C LEU A 50 4.44 3.96 -10.30
N THR A 51 5.24 3.03 -9.78
CA THR A 51 5.09 1.62 -10.10
C THR A 51 4.59 0.89 -8.85
N VAL A 52 4.11 -0.36 -9.06
CA VAL A 52 3.72 -1.20 -7.92
C VAL A 52 4.91 -1.41 -6.97
N MET A 53 6.13 -1.49 -7.51
CA MET A 53 7.32 -1.66 -6.69
C MET A 53 7.55 -0.46 -5.78
N ASP A 54 7.20 0.74 -6.22
CA ASP A 54 7.29 1.93 -5.35
C ASP A 54 6.34 1.80 -4.16
N LEU A 55 5.13 1.27 -4.40
CA LEU A 55 4.16 1.05 -3.33
C LEU A 55 4.66 -0.01 -2.35
N ILE A 56 5.18 -1.11 -2.87
CA ILE A 56 5.71 -2.20 -2.03
C ILE A 56 6.90 -1.71 -1.21
N ARG A 57 7.77 -0.90 -1.81
CA ARG A 57 8.92 -0.33 -1.11
C ARG A 57 8.47 0.58 0.04
N THR A 58 7.44 1.38 -0.19
CA THR A 58 6.90 2.25 0.84
C THR A 58 6.38 1.46 2.03
N ILE A 59 5.69 0.35 1.76
CA ILE A 59 5.23 -0.54 2.82
C ILE A 59 6.40 -1.16 3.57
N ARG A 60 7.46 -1.54 2.84
CA ARG A 60 8.66 -2.10 3.47
C ARG A 60 9.33 -1.09 4.40
N GLU A 61 9.34 0.17 4.01
CA GLU A 61 9.92 1.22 4.84
C GLU A 61 9.16 1.42 6.15
N GLU A 62 7.91 1.00 6.21
CA GLU A 62 7.13 0.99 7.45
C GLU A 62 7.35 -0.28 8.28
N GLY A 63 8.22 -1.18 7.81
CA GLY A 63 8.59 -2.37 8.57
C GLY A 63 7.80 -3.63 8.20
N PHE A 64 7.14 -3.64 7.06
CA PHE A 64 6.32 -4.79 6.65
C PHE A 64 6.77 -5.32 5.30
N LEU A 65 6.53 -6.62 5.07
CA LEU A 65 6.74 -7.24 3.77
C LEU A 65 5.40 -7.32 3.05
N ALA A 66 5.42 -7.06 1.75
CA ALA A 66 4.20 -7.03 0.96
C ALA A 66 4.47 -7.52 -0.45
N GLY A 67 3.39 -7.92 -1.13
CA GLY A 67 3.45 -8.33 -2.53
C GLY A 67 2.10 -8.19 -3.18
N MET A 68 2.08 -8.23 -4.51
CA MET A 68 0.84 -8.23 -5.27
C MET A 68 0.08 -9.53 -5.03
N LEU A 69 -1.22 -9.39 -4.93
CA LEU A 69 -2.12 -10.55 -4.88
C LEU A 69 -2.64 -10.91 -6.26
#